data_3ff19f5aaf53d4a5ec7aa7db8d54c109
#
_entry.id   3ff19f5aaf53d4a5ec7aa7db8d54c109
#
_cell.length_a   1.000
_cell.length_b   1.000
_cell.length_c   1.000
_cell.angle_alpha   90.00
_cell.angle_beta   90.00
_cell.angle_gamma   90.00
#
_symmetry.space_group_name_H-M   'P 1'
#
loop_
_entity.id
_entity.type
_entity.pdbx_description
1 polymer ?
#
loop_
_entity_poly.entity_id
_entity_poly.type
_entity_poly.pdbx_seq_one_letter_code
_entity_poly.pdbx_strand_id
1 'polypeptide(L)'
;MEKVAVVTGTSSGIGFETALALAREGYYTYATMRDTTKSDKIKELGQKENLNIDVLELDVDDENSVKTAIQKILDQKQRIDVLVNNAGWGLWGCVEDVSIDEFKAQFDTNFFSIIRLIQEVGPTMRKQGSGTIVNISSVVGRIGFPASPAYISSKFALEGLSESLRFELAPFGVNVVIIEPGVIKTNFMKNMK
;
A
#
# COMPACT_ATOMS: atom_id res chain seq x y z
N MET A 1 -6.94 22.77 7.00
CA MET A 1 -6.52 21.57 7.76
C MET A 1 -5.37 20.90 7.04
N GLU A 2 -4.41 20.37 7.79
CA GLU A 2 -3.29 19.62 7.23
C GLU A 2 -3.79 18.29 6.63
N LYS A 3 -3.41 18.01 5.39
CA LYS A 3 -3.79 16.75 4.71
C LYS A 3 -2.93 15.59 5.20
N VAL A 4 -3.51 14.43 5.33
CA VAL A 4 -2.87 13.22 5.89
C VAL A 4 -2.75 12.14 4.84
N ALA A 5 -1.55 11.58 4.70
CA ALA A 5 -1.26 10.44 3.84
C ALA A 5 -0.78 9.23 4.66
N VAL A 6 -1.22 8.05 4.27
CA VAL A 6 -0.75 6.76 4.81
C VAL A 6 -0.15 5.95 3.66
N VAL A 7 1.09 5.51 3.82
CA VAL A 7 1.80 4.71 2.80
C VAL A 7 2.25 3.40 3.42
N THR A 8 1.88 2.27 2.83
CA THR A 8 2.28 0.95 3.32
C THR A 8 3.56 0.44 2.65
N GLY A 9 4.37 -0.33 3.40
CA GLY A 9 5.58 -0.94 2.86
C GLY A 9 6.71 0.05 2.54
N THR A 10 6.97 0.99 3.45
CA THR A 10 7.90 2.13 3.24
C THR A 10 9.35 1.87 3.64
N SER A 11 9.71 0.65 4.02
CA SER A 11 11.10 0.33 4.40
C SER A 11 12.10 0.46 3.23
N SER A 12 11.63 0.42 1.99
CA SER A 12 12.46 0.57 0.78
C SER A 12 11.62 0.79 -0.48
N GLY A 13 12.30 1.07 -1.60
CA GLY A 13 11.70 1.07 -2.94
C GLY A 13 10.61 2.11 -3.16
N ILE A 14 9.56 1.74 -3.90
CA ILE A 14 8.49 2.66 -4.32
C ILE A 14 7.80 3.29 -3.10
N GLY A 15 7.45 2.49 -2.08
CA GLY A 15 6.79 3.02 -0.89
C GLY A 15 7.64 4.04 -0.12
N PHE A 16 8.94 3.81 -0.01
CA PHE A 16 9.88 4.74 0.61
C PHE A 16 9.91 6.10 -0.11
N GLU A 17 10.08 6.08 -1.44
CA GLU A 17 10.13 7.31 -2.24
C GLU A 17 8.77 8.01 -2.28
N THR A 18 7.67 7.25 -2.33
CA THR A 18 6.31 7.80 -2.31
C THR A 18 6.01 8.51 -0.99
N ALA A 19 6.42 7.93 0.15
CA ALA A 19 6.21 8.57 1.45
C ALA A 19 6.97 9.91 1.55
N LEU A 20 8.22 9.94 1.10
CA LEU A 20 9.00 11.19 1.05
C LEU A 20 8.39 12.21 0.07
N ALA A 21 7.93 11.78 -1.10
CA ALA A 21 7.32 12.66 -2.08
C ALA A 21 6.04 13.32 -1.53
N LEU A 22 5.15 12.55 -0.89
CA LEU A 22 3.94 13.10 -0.28
C LEU A 22 4.25 14.08 0.87
N ALA A 23 5.27 13.76 1.69
CA ALA A 23 5.68 14.68 2.74
C ALA A 23 6.27 15.98 2.18
N ARG A 24 7.04 15.94 1.08
CA ARG A 24 7.54 17.12 0.37
C ARG A 24 6.42 17.98 -0.24
N GLU A 25 5.32 17.33 -0.66
CA GLU A 25 4.11 18.02 -1.13
C GLU A 25 3.21 18.55 0.01
N GLY A 26 3.71 18.52 1.25
CA GLY A 26 3.06 19.10 2.42
C GLY A 26 2.01 18.24 3.09
N TYR A 27 1.93 16.94 2.77
CA TYR A 27 1.10 16.01 3.53
C TYR A 27 1.79 15.63 4.85
N TYR A 28 1.02 15.54 5.93
CA TYR A 28 1.47 14.80 7.09
C TYR A 28 1.45 13.31 6.75
N THR A 29 2.62 12.71 6.62
CA THR A 29 2.74 11.37 6.03
C THR A 29 3.10 10.33 7.09
N TYR A 30 2.24 9.33 7.24
CA TYR A 30 2.55 8.12 8.00
C TYR A 30 3.22 7.10 7.08
N ALA A 31 4.52 6.94 7.24
CA ALA A 31 5.31 5.92 6.57
C ALA A 31 5.22 4.62 7.37
N THR A 32 4.44 3.63 6.87
CA THR A 32 4.19 2.43 7.64
C THR A 32 5.01 1.24 7.16
N MET A 33 5.47 0.42 8.10
CA MET A 33 6.26 -0.78 7.84
C MET A 33 6.11 -1.78 8.97
N ARG A 34 6.23 -3.07 8.66
CA ARG A 34 6.14 -4.15 9.65
C ARG A 34 7.27 -4.13 10.67
N ASP A 35 8.47 -3.81 10.21
CA ASP A 35 9.69 -3.78 11.02
C ASP A 35 10.24 -2.34 11.06
N THR A 36 9.96 -1.63 12.14
CA THR A 36 10.36 -0.23 12.33
C THR A 36 11.85 -0.04 12.59
N THR A 37 12.61 -1.11 12.83
CA THR A 37 14.08 -1.04 12.92
C THR A 37 14.71 -0.63 11.58
N LYS A 38 13.98 -0.75 10.46
CA LYS A 38 14.39 -0.33 9.11
C LYS A 38 14.06 1.13 8.78
N SER A 39 13.68 1.91 9.78
CA SER A 39 13.18 3.29 9.58
C SER A 39 14.26 4.37 9.58
N ASP A 40 15.51 4.07 9.90
CA ASP A 40 16.55 5.07 10.13
C ASP A 40 16.71 6.03 8.95
N LYS A 41 16.80 5.51 7.74
CA LYS A 41 16.97 6.31 6.53
C LYS A 41 15.81 7.28 6.27
N ILE A 42 14.56 6.84 6.47
CA ILE A 42 13.40 7.72 6.23
C ILE A 42 13.29 8.78 7.33
N LYS A 43 13.63 8.45 8.57
CA LYS A 43 13.69 9.40 9.69
C LYS A 43 14.77 10.44 9.47
N GLU A 44 15.97 10.01 9.08
CA GLU A 44 17.10 10.90 8.79
C GLU A 44 16.74 11.92 7.69
N LEU A 45 16.18 11.44 6.57
CA LEU A 45 15.75 12.32 5.48
C LEU A 45 14.60 13.23 5.90
N GLY A 46 13.63 12.72 6.65
CA GLY A 46 12.54 13.52 7.20
C GLY A 46 13.05 14.68 8.07
N GLN A 47 14.00 14.42 8.96
CA GLN A 47 14.63 15.44 9.79
C GLN A 47 15.46 16.42 8.96
N LYS A 48 16.30 15.92 8.05
CA LYS A 48 17.17 16.74 7.20
C LYS A 48 16.40 17.72 6.33
N GLU A 49 15.26 17.30 5.81
CA GLU A 49 14.41 18.10 4.91
C GLU A 49 13.26 18.80 5.66
N ASN A 50 13.19 18.66 7.00
CA ASN A 50 12.12 19.22 7.84
C ASN A 50 10.71 18.84 7.36
N LEU A 51 10.51 17.53 7.07
CA LEU A 51 9.26 16.99 6.58
C LEU A 51 8.33 16.52 7.70
N ASN A 52 7.02 16.69 7.53
CA ASN A 52 6.01 16.13 8.40
C ASN A 52 5.81 14.63 8.08
N ILE A 53 6.72 13.81 8.58
CA ILE A 53 6.69 12.35 8.34
C ILE A 53 6.91 11.58 9.64
N ASP A 54 6.00 10.67 9.95
CA ASP A 54 6.07 9.76 11.08
C ASP A 54 6.19 8.32 10.60
N VAL A 55 6.97 7.53 11.33
CA VAL A 55 7.04 6.08 11.12
C VAL A 55 6.09 5.38 12.07
N LEU A 56 5.25 4.50 11.53
CA LEU A 56 4.30 3.72 12.29
C LEU A 56 4.42 2.23 11.94
N GLU A 57 4.43 1.38 12.97
CA GLU A 57 4.36 -0.05 12.77
C GLU A 57 2.99 -0.44 12.20
N LEU A 58 3.01 -1.20 11.11
CA LEU A 58 1.84 -1.78 10.50
C LEU A 58 2.24 -3.03 9.71
N ASP A 59 1.77 -4.19 10.14
CA ASP A 59 1.77 -5.41 9.35
C ASP A 59 0.44 -5.54 8.63
N VAL A 60 0.49 -5.47 7.30
CA VAL A 60 -0.72 -5.50 6.47
C VAL A 60 -1.39 -6.88 6.46
N ASP A 61 -0.66 -7.93 6.85
CA ASP A 61 -1.17 -9.30 6.92
C ASP A 61 -1.87 -9.58 8.27
N ASP A 62 -1.71 -8.70 9.28
CA ASP A 62 -2.37 -8.79 10.58
C ASP A 62 -3.51 -7.76 10.70
N GLU A 63 -4.74 -8.26 10.81
CA GLU A 63 -5.94 -7.43 10.94
C GLU A 63 -5.92 -6.52 12.17
N ASN A 64 -5.39 -7.00 13.31
CA ASN A 64 -5.30 -6.20 14.53
C ASN A 64 -4.24 -5.09 14.39
N SER A 65 -3.11 -5.38 13.72
CA SER A 65 -2.10 -4.39 13.40
C SER A 65 -2.68 -3.28 12.52
N VAL A 66 -3.45 -3.64 11.48
CA VAL A 66 -4.12 -2.68 10.59
C VAL A 66 -5.09 -1.80 11.38
N LYS A 67 -6.00 -2.40 12.16
CA LYS A 67 -6.98 -1.66 12.98
C LYS A 67 -6.30 -0.71 13.95
N THR A 68 -5.30 -1.19 14.69
CA THR A 68 -4.58 -0.40 15.69
C THR A 68 -3.86 0.78 15.05
N ALA A 69 -3.18 0.57 13.93
CA ALA A 69 -2.45 1.63 13.24
C ALA A 69 -3.40 2.69 12.67
N ILE A 70 -4.47 2.29 11.99
CA ILE A 70 -5.44 3.23 11.42
C ILE A 70 -6.17 4.00 12.53
N GLN A 71 -6.60 3.32 13.61
CA GLN A 71 -7.24 3.99 14.75
C GLN A 71 -6.31 5.04 15.38
N LYS A 72 -5.03 4.71 15.59
CA LYS A 72 -4.05 5.66 16.12
C LYS A 72 -3.90 6.91 15.24
N ILE A 73 -3.89 6.75 13.92
CA ILE A 73 -3.86 7.87 12.98
C ILE A 73 -5.12 8.72 13.11
N LEU A 74 -6.29 8.08 13.17
CA LEU A 74 -7.58 8.77 13.27
C LEU A 74 -7.74 9.50 14.61
N ASP A 75 -7.25 8.94 15.72
CA ASP A 75 -7.25 9.59 17.04
C ASP A 75 -6.41 10.88 17.04
N GLN A 76 -5.31 10.88 16.31
CA GLN A 76 -4.38 12.02 16.23
C GLN A 76 -4.82 13.09 15.21
N LYS A 77 -5.28 12.65 14.05
CA LYS A 77 -5.49 13.54 12.89
C LYS A 77 -6.95 13.69 12.47
N GLN A 78 -7.81 12.76 12.88
CA GLN A 78 -9.25 12.72 12.58
C GLN A 78 -9.58 12.67 11.07
N ARG A 79 -8.58 12.39 10.23
CA ARG A 79 -8.70 12.33 8.78
C ARG A 79 -7.60 11.49 8.13
N ILE A 80 -7.92 10.96 6.97
CA ILE A 80 -6.96 10.35 6.03
C ILE A 80 -7.38 10.81 4.63
N ASP A 81 -6.48 11.51 3.92
CA ASP A 81 -6.76 12.05 2.59
C ASP A 81 -6.21 11.16 1.47
N VAL A 82 -5.08 10.48 1.75
CA VAL A 82 -4.45 9.57 0.80
C VAL A 82 -4.09 8.27 1.50
N LEU A 83 -4.52 7.14 0.93
CA LEU A 83 -4.05 5.81 1.29
C LEU A 83 -3.28 5.23 0.11
N VAL A 84 -2.00 4.90 0.29
CA VAL A 84 -1.18 4.23 -0.72
C VAL A 84 -0.95 2.78 -0.30
N ASN A 85 -1.63 1.86 -0.96
CA ASN A 85 -1.47 0.43 -0.81
C ASN A 85 -0.29 -0.03 -1.68
N ASN A 86 0.92 -0.01 -1.08
CA ASN A 86 2.16 -0.36 -1.76
C ASN A 86 2.82 -1.62 -1.21
N ALA A 87 2.56 -2.01 0.04
CA ALA A 87 3.11 -3.24 0.61
C ALA A 87 2.80 -4.45 -0.29
N GLY A 88 3.81 -5.25 -0.57
CA GLY A 88 3.68 -6.41 -1.43
C GLY A 88 5.02 -7.08 -1.69
N TRP A 89 4.96 -8.32 -2.16
CA TRP A 89 6.11 -9.11 -2.55
C TRP A 89 5.76 -9.98 -3.77
N GLY A 90 6.73 -10.65 -4.35
CA GLY A 90 6.52 -11.51 -5.50
C GLY A 90 7.04 -12.93 -5.25
N LEU A 91 6.41 -13.91 -5.91
CA LEU A 91 6.75 -15.32 -5.85
C LEU A 91 7.11 -15.81 -7.25
N TRP A 92 8.28 -16.45 -7.37
CA TRP A 92 8.70 -17.19 -8.55
C TRP A 92 8.33 -18.67 -8.42
N GLY A 93 7.90 -19.29 -9.50
CA GLY A 93 7.64 -20.72 -9.59
C GLY A 93 6.56 -21.01 -10.63
N CYS A 94 6.59 -22.19 -11.24
CA CYS A 94 5.51 -22.66 -12.08
C CYS A 94 4.31 -23.07 -11.22
N VAL A 95 3.11 -23.09 -11.80
CA VAL A 95 1.88 -23.37 -11.05
C VAL A 95 1.90 -24.75 -10.36
N GLU A 96 2.59 -25.71 -10.94
CA GLU A 96 2.73 -27.08 -10.41
C GLU A 96 3.75 -27.20 -9.27
N ASP A 97 4.67 -26.22 -9.15
CA ASP A 97 5.73 -26.22 -8.14
C ASP A 97 5.36 -25.39 -6.89
N VAL A 98 4.47 -24.40 -7.06
CA VAL A 98 4.06 -23.49 -5.99
C VAL A 98 2.89 -24.09 -5.22
N SER A 99 3.05 -24.25 -3.92
CA SER A 99 2.00 -24.77 -3.05
C SER A 99 0.79 -23.84 -2.94
N ILE A 100 -0.37 -24.41 -2.61
CA ILE A 100 -1.59 -23.60 -2.36
C ILE A 100 -1.40 -22.62 -1.21
N ASP A 101 -0.61 -22.96 -0.19
CA ASP A 101 -0.37 -22.08 0.94
C ASP A 101 0.53 -20.89 0.56
N GLU A 102 1.49 -21.07 -0.33
CA GLU A 102 2.28 -19.98 -0.91
C GLU A 102 1.41 -19.08 -1.79
N PHE A 103 0.49 -19.64 -2.61
CA PHE A 103 -0.51 -18.86 -3.33
C PHE A 103 -1.36 -18.02 -2.38
N LYS A 104 -1.89 -18.62 -1.31
CA LYS A 104 -2.69 -17.90 -0.31
C LYS A 104 -1.88 -16.77 0.35
N ALA A 105 -0.64 -17.04 0.76
CA ALA A 105 0.23 -16.03 1.37
C ALA A 105 0.51 -14.86 0.41
N GLN A 106 0.73 -15.15 -0.89
CA GLN A 106 0.89 -14.12 -1.91
C GLN A 106 -0.37 -13.23 -2.04
N PHE A 107 -1.54 -13.87 -2.08
CA PHE A 107 -2.82 -13.14 -2.14
C PHE A 107 -3.12 -12.41 -0.86
N ASP A 108 -2.77 -12.95 0.30
CA ASP A 108 -3.03 -12.31 1.58
C ASP A 108 -2.34 -10.95 1.66
N THR A 109 -1.05 -10.88 1.32
CA THR A 109 -0.32 -9.61 1.28
C THR A 109 -0.72 -8.72 0.11
N ASN A 110 -0.81 -9.25 -1.12
CA ASN A 110 -0.94 -8.40 -2.32
C ASN A 110 -2.38 -8.00 -2.64
N PHE A 111 -3.38 -8.64 -2.04
CA PHE A 111 -4.79 -8.45 -2.35
C PHE A 111 -5.66 -8.27 -1.10
N PHE A 112 -5.72 -9.26 -0.19
CA PHE A 112 -6.61 -9.18 0.97
C PHE A 112 -6.20 -8.09 1.96
N SER A 113 -4.91 -7.83 2.12
CA SER A 113 -4.42 -6.73 2.94
C SER A 113 -4.97 -5.37 2.50
N ILE A 114 -5.08 -5.18 1.17
CA ILE A 114 -5.61 -3.95 0.58
C ILE A 114 -7.09 -3.80 0.92
N ILE A 115 -7.85 -4.89 0.88
CA ILE A 115 -9.26 -4.89 1.28
C ILE A 115 -9.40 -4.51 2.76
N ARG A 116 -8.60 -5.10 3.67
CA ARG A 116 -8.58 -4.76 5.10
C ARG A 116 -8.34 -3.26 5.30
N LEU A 117 -7.33 -2.69 4.66
CA LEU A 117 -7.00 -1.27 4.75
C LEU A 117 -8.13 -0.37 4.23
N ILE A 118 -8.74 -0.74 3.11
CA ILE A 118 -9.88 0.00 2.54
C ILE A 118 -11.09 -0.05 3.46
N GLN A 119 -11.37 -1.19 4.10
CA GLN A 119 -12.47 -1.34 5.06
C GLN A 119 -12.29 -0.44 6.28
N GLU A 120 -11.06 -0.26 6.77
CA GLU A 120 -10.76 0.61 7.91
C GLU A 120 -10.74 2.11 7.53
N VAL A 121 -10.22 2.47 6.36
CA VAL A 121 -10.06 3.88 5.94
C VAL A 121 -11.29 4.41 5.21
N GLY A 122 -11.96 3.58 4.43
CA GLY A 122 -13.06 3.96 3.55
C GLY A 122 -14.23 4.69 4.25
N PRO A 123 -14.70 4.24 5.43
CA PRO A 123 -15.75 4.94 6.18
C PRO A 123 -15.39 6.39 6.52
N THR A 124 -14.13 6.63 6.88
CA THR A 124 -13.63 7.98 7.16
C THR A 124 -13.60 8.84 5.92
N MET A 125 -13.07 8.36 4.80
CA MET A 125 -13.03 9.09 3.53
C MET A 125 -14.45 9.41 3.02
N ARG A 126 -15.38 8.46 3.13
CA ARG A 126 -16.80 8.71 2.77
C ARG A 126 -17.43 9.80 3.64
N LYS A 127 -17.18 9.80 4.95
CA LYS A 127 -17.65 10.85 5.86
C LYS A 127 -17.02 12.21 5.56
N GLN A 128 -15.76 12.23 5.14
CA GLN A 128 -15.05 13.44 4.70
C GLN A 128 -15.62 14.02 3.40
N GLY A 129 -16.28 13.20 2.57
CA GLY A 129 -16.69 13.57 1.21
C GLY A 129 -15.49 13.75 0.26
N SER A 130 -14.33 13.21 0.63
CA SER A 130 -13.10 13.33 -0.15
C SER A 130 -12.07 12.29 0.28
N GLY A 131 -11.21 11.87 -0.64
CA GLY A 131 -10.10 10.96 -0.38
C GLY A 131 -9.50 10.44 -1.68
N THR A 132 -8.32 9.84 -1.58
CA THR A 132 -7.68 9.14 -2.70
C THR A 132 -7.07 7.84 -2.22
N ILE A 133 -7.48 6.73 -2.82
CA ILE A 133 -6.88 5.41 -2.62
C ILE A 133 -6.00 5.13 -3.82
N VAL A 134 -4.71 4.90 -3.58
CA VAL A 134 -3.73 4.56 -4.61
C VAL A 134 -3.30 3.12 -4.42
N ASN A 135 -3.60 2.26 -5.39
CA ASN A 135 -3.20 0.86 -5.38
C ASN A 135 -1.99 0.66 -6.29
N ILE A 136 -0.87 0.19 -5.74
CA ILE A 136 0.32 -0.14 -6.52
C ILE A 136 0.15 -1.55 -7.09
N SER A 137 -0.27 -1.59 -8.34
CA SER A 137 -0.39 -2.80 -9.14
C SER A 137 0.95 -3.13 -9.84
N SER A 138 0.90 -3.51 -11.07
CA SER A 138 2.06 -3.78 -11.94
C SER A 138 1.59 -3.88 -13.38
N VAL A 139 2.49 -3.70 -14.36
CA VAL A 139 2.22 -4.09 -15.77
C VAL A 139 1.76 -5.53 -15.89
N VAL A 140 2.17 -6.42 -14.97
CA VAL A 140 1.72 -7.81 -14.94
C VAL A 140 0.30 -7.99 -14.37
N GLY A 141 -0.36 -6.93 -13.95
CA GLY A 141 -1.80 -6.92 -13.71
C GLY A 141 -2.62 -6.89 -15.00
N ARG A 142 -1.98 -6.66 -16.15
CA ARG A 142 -2.59 -6.60 -17.48
C ARG A 142 -2.12 -7.70 -18.43
N ILE A 143 -0.95 -8.25 -18.20
CA ILE A 143 -0.35 -9.29 -19.06
C ILE A 143 0.22 -10.43 -18.21
N GLY A 144 0.13 -11.65 -18.73
CA GLY A 144 0.75 -12.83 -18.13
C GLY A 144 2.11 -13.13 -18.72
N PHE A 145 3.00 -13.75 -17.94
CA PHE A 145 4.22 -14.39 -18.41
C PHE A 145 4.57 -15.61 -17.53
N PRO A 146 5.47 -16.49 -17.96
CA PRO A 146 5.74 -17.73 -17.24
C PRO A 146 6.43 -17.52 -15.88
N ALA A 147 6.34 -18.54 -15.03
CA ALA A 147 7.06 -18.67 -13.77
C ALA A 147 6.71 -17.65 -12.66
N SER A 148 5.52 -17.00 -12.71
CA SER A 148 5.06 -16.13 -11.62
C SER A 148 3.53 -16.07 -11.51
N PRO A 149 2.79 -17.20 -11.61
CA PRO A 149 1.33 -17.18 -11.68
C PRO A 149 0.68 -16.63 -10.42
N ALA A 150 1.23 -16.87 -9.23
CA ALA A 150 0.68 -16.37 -7.97
C ALA A 150 0.76 -14.84 -7.88
N TYR A 151 1.89 -14.25 -8.23
CA TYR A 151 2.05 -12.80 -8.25
C TYR A 151 1.17 -12.15 -9.32
N ILE A 152 1.21 -12.66 -10.54
CA ILE A 152 0.43 -12.15 -11.68
C ILE A 152 -1.07 -12.16 -11.35
N SER A 153 -1.60 -13.31 -10.90
CA SER A 153 -3.02 -13.43 -10.58
C SER A 153 -3.43 -12.51 -9.43
N SER A 154 -2.56 -12.29 -8.41
CA SER A 154 -2.83 -11.32 -7.36
C SER A 154 -2.94 -9.88 -7.89
N LYS A 155 -2.13 -9.51 -8.89
CA LYS A 155 -2.21 -8.18 -9.51
C LYS A 155 -3.41 -8.03 -10.46
N PHE A 156 -3.79 -9.06 -11.21
CA PHE A 156 -5.05 -9.07 -11.96
C PHE A 156 -6.27 -8.91 -11.03
N ALA A 157 -6.28 -9.60 -9.89
CA ALA A 157 -7.33 -9.45 -8.90
C ALA A 157 -7.40 -8.01 -8.36
N LEU A 158 -6.25 -7.37 -8.12
CA LEU A 158 -6.17 -5.98 -7.65
C LEU A 158 -6.71 -4.99 -8.70
N GLU A 159 -6.46 -5.23 -9.99
CA GLU A 159 -7.02 -4.42 -11.07
C GLU A 159 -8.55 -4.45 -11.04
N GLY A 160 -9.15 -5.66 -11.04
CA GLY A 160 -10.60 -5.82 -11.00
C GLY A 160 -11.24 -5.22 -9.75
N LEU A 161 -10.62 -5.41 -8.56
CA LEU A 161 -11.06 -4.77 -7.32
C LEU A 161 -11.04 -3.24 -7.45
N SER A 162 -9.96 -2.69 -7.98
CA SER A 162 -9.78 -1.23 -8.08
C SER A 162 -10.77 -0.59 -9.06
N GLU A 163 -11.09 -1.27 -10.17
CA GLU A 163 -12.12 -0.82 -11.10
C GLU A 163 -13.51 -0.79 -10.45
N SER A 164 -13.88 -1.84 -9.70
CA SER A 164 -15.14 -1.88 -8.95
C SER A 164 -15.23 -0.76 -7.92
N LEU A 165 -14.17 -0.58 -7.12
CA LEU A 165 -14.10 0.46 -6.09
C LEU A 165 -14.26 1.89 -6.63
N ARG A 166 -13.84 2.17 -7.87
CA ARG A 166 -14.06 3.48 -8.51
C ARG A 166 -15.54 3.82 -8.56
N PHE A 167 -16.37 2.87 -8.97
CA PHE A 167 -17.82 3.08 -9.05
C PHE A 167 -18.46 3.19 -7.67
N GLU A 168 -18.01 2.37 -6.70
CA GLU A 168 -18.56 2.37 -5.36
C GLU A 168 -18.25 3.66 -4.58
N LEU A 169 -17.04 4.22 -4.77
CA LEU A 169 -16.54 5.33 -3.98
C LEU A 169 -16.67 6.70 -4.64
N ALA A 170 -16.82 6.76 -5.97
CA ALA A 170 -17.01 8.01 -6.70
C ALA A 170 -18.19 8.88 -6.20
N PRO A 171 -19.38 8.32 -5.85
CA PRO A 171 -20.49 9.11 -5.30
C PRO A 171 -20.15 9.83 -4.00
N PHE A 172 -19.11 9.39 -3.29
CA PHE A 172 -18.65 9.98 -2.03
C PHE A 172 -17.44 10.90 -2.20
N GLY A 173 -17.07 11.26 -3.43
CA GLY A 173 -15.91 12.11 -3.71
C GLY A 173 -14.56 11.45 -3.42
N VAL A 174 -14.51 10.11 -3.35
CA VAL A 174 -13.28 9.35 -3.12
C VAL A 174 -12.77 8.78 -4.45
N ASN A 175 -11.53 9.12 -4.79
CA ASN A 175 -10.87 8.65 -6.01
C ASN A 175 -10.13 7.33 -5.76
N VAL A 176 -10.14 6.45 -6.76
CA VAL A 176 -9.31 5.24 -6.77
C VAL A 176 -8.36 5.31 -7.97
N VAL A 177 -7.07 5.26 -7.68
CA VAL A 177 -5.98 5.35 -8.66
C VAL A 177 -5.20 4.04 -8.66
N ILE A 178 -4.91 3.53 -9.84
CA ILE A 178 -4.05 2.36 -10.03
C ILE A 178 -2.74 2.84 -10.64
N ILE A 179 -1.64 2.45 -10.04
CA ILE A 179 -0.29 2.64 -10.59
C ILE A 179 0.22 1.28 -11.04
N GLU A 180 0.63 1.18 -12.29
CA GLU A 180 1.10 -0.06 -12.93
C GLU A 180 2.62 0.05 -13.25
N PRO A 181 3.51 -0.09 -12.25
CA PRO A 181 4.94 0.01 -12.50
C PRO A 181 5.41 -1.12 -13.43
N GLY A 182 6.32 -0.78 -14.34
CA GLY A 182 7.14 -1.75 -15.04
C GLY A 182 8.31 -2.22 -14.18
N VAL A 183 9.43 -2.56 -14.80
CA VAL A 183 10.66 -2.93 -14.09
C VAL A 183 11.31 -1.68 -13.53
N ILE A 184 11.19 -1.50 -12.22
CA ILE A 184 11.81 -0.38 -11.48
C ILE A 184 13.02 -0.90 -10.71
N LYS A 185 14.13 -0.16 -10.75
CA LYS A 185 15.35 -0.51 -10.02
C LYS A 185 15.17 -0.34 -8.51
N THR A 186 14.67 -1.38 -7.86
CA THR A 186 14.45 -1.48 -6.42
C THR A 186 14.97 -2.82 -5.89
N ASN A 187 14.83 -3.06 -4.60
CA ASN A 187 15.11 -4.36 -4.01
C ASN A 187 13.99 -5.40 -4.23
N PHE A 188 12.90 -5.04 -4.93
CA PHE A 188 11.76 -5.94 -5.11
C PHE A 188 12.16 -7.29 -5.72
N MET A 189 12.88 -7.26 -6.85
CA MET A 189 13.34 -8.48 -7.53
C MET A 189 14.28 -9.33 -6.66
N LYS A 190 15.10 -8.71 -5.79
CA LYS A 190 15.98 -9.43 -4.87
C LYS A 190 15.23 -10.07 -3.70
N ASN A 191 14.06 -9.53 -3.38
CA ASN A 191 13.20 -9.98 -2.27
C ASN A 191 12.10 -10.94 -2.74
N MET A 192 12.02 -11.26 -4.03
CA MET A 192 11.13 -12.31 -4.53
C MET A 192 11.56 -13.67 -3.97
N LYS A 193 10.58 -14.48 -3.59
CA LYS A 193 10.77 -15.84 -3.06
C LYS A 193 10.65 -16.88 -4.15
#